data_daba0b56532089f435d20f540876f5d4
#
_entry.id   daba0b56532089f435d20f540876f5d4
#
_cell.length_a   1.000
_cell.length_b   1.000
_cell.length_c   1.000
_cell.angle_alpha   90.00
_cell.angle_beta   90.00
_cell.angle_gamma   90.00
#
_symmetry.space_group_name_H-M   'P 1'
#
loop_
_entity.id
_entity.type
_entity.pdbx_description
1 polymer ?
#
loop_
_entity_poly.entity_id
_entity_poly.type
_entity_poly.pdbx_seq_one_letter_code
_entity_poly.pdbx_strand_id
1 'polypeptide(L)'
;MTIKEIANLAGVSISTVSKIINNKDQNINPETRSRVLKIVKDYNYTPYGNVKNISTAKSFQIGVLLRSGSQTNLMLSGILHAAQESGYSILLYDSGNDMEMELKHITSLCKNNADGIIWEPVSEQSMQYERYFTEQNISVCYINGYTECSFLIDFARMGYILTQKLLDYKHTRLACLLKEKSQRSALVLEGFKKCLYENQIPYSEKMELYISDREYFSKIINYGISGIVSSHFASSLILYEQMERLHYYIPSDLSLVSLKDDVREGISFPHISSVKIPYCEFGSYICRELIDKCEKREHDPEYLFAAPYVFDNEDSLEPPSFMRVRKIVVVG
;
A
#
# COMPACT_ATOMS: atom_id res chain seq x y z
N MET A 1 38.43 -12.43 -1.25
CA MET A 1 39.53 -11.98 -0.39
C MET A 1 39.02 -11.78 1.05
N THR A 2 39.79 -12.11 2.06
CA THR A 2 39.42 -12.03 3.48
C THR A 2 40.11 -10.83 4.15
N ILE A 3 39.55 -10.33 5.28
CA ILE A 3 40.17 -9.26 6.06
C ILE A 3 41.58 -9.62 6.52
N LYS A 4 41.86 -10.92 6.73
CA LYS A 4 43.18 -11.43 7.11
C LYS A 4 44.20 -11.28 5.97
N GLU A 5 43.76 -11.53 4.73
CA GLU A 5 44.59 -11.35 3.54
C GLU A 5 44.90 -9.88 3.29
N ILE A 6 43.94 -8.99 3.50
CA ILE A 6 44.14 -7.53 3.40
C ILE A 6 45.12 -7.04 4.48
N ALA A 7 44.98 -7.53 5.72
CA ALA A 7 45.88 -7.19 6.81
C ALA A 7 47.33 -7.60 6.50
N ASN A 8 47.49 -8.80 5.95
CA ASN A 8 48.83 -9.30 5.51
C ASN A 8 49.41 -8.44 4.38
N LEU A 9 48.61 -8.12 3.33
CA LEU A 9 49.05 -7.29 2.20
C LEU A 9 49.39 -5.85 2.62
N ALA A 10 48.64 -5.32 3.58
CA ALA A 10 48.85 -3.98 4.10
C ALA A 10 49.97 -3.93 5.19
N GLY A 11 50.46 -5.06 5.68
CA GLY A 11 51.45 -5.12 6.77
C GLY A 11 50.91 -4.57 8.08
N VAL A 12 49.65 -4.81 8.40
CA VAL A 12 48.99 -4.30 9.63
C VAL A 12 48.18 -5.41 10.30
N SER A 13 47.71 -5.13 11.52
CA SER A 13 46.83 -6.08 12.22
C SER A 13 45.41 -6.07 11.62
N ILE A 14 44.68 -7.20 11.77
CA ILE A 14 43.25 -7.32 11.37
C ILE A 14 42.42 -6.21 12.07
N SER A 15 42.73 -5.89 13.32
CA SER A 15 42.03 -4.84 14.07
C SER A 15 42.26 -3.44 13.47
N THR A 16 43.46 -3.17 12.92
CA THR A 16 43.76 -1.93 12.20
C THR A 16 42.98 -1.81 10.93
N VAL A 17 42.90 -2.88 10.11
CA VAL A 17 42.09 -2.91 8.91
C VAL A 17 40.61 -2.68 9.25
N SER A 18 40.11 -3.37 10.28
CA SER A 18 38.73 -3.22 10.74
C SER A 18 38.40 -1.78 11.19
N LYS A 19 39.29 -1.14 11.91
CA LYS A 19 39.11 0.26 12.33
C LYS A 19 39.04 1.22 11.14
N ILE A 20 39.92 1.03 10.14
CA ILE A 20 39.98 1.89 8.95
C ILE A 20 38.69 1.73 8.12
N ILE A 21 38.22 0.49 7.89
CA ILE A 21 37.02 0.22 7.11
C ILE A 21 35.75 0.77 7.79
N ASN A 22 35.73 0.74 9.13
CA ASN A 22 34.59 1.25 9.92
C ASN A 22 34.71 2.72 10.31
N ASN A 23 35.62 3.49 9.71
CA ASN A 23 35.88 4.92 10.00
C ASN A 23 36.14 5.22 11.49
N LYS A 24 36.73 4.27 12.23
CA LYS A 24 37.14 4.40 13.65
C LYS A 24 38.64 4.53 13.78
N ASP A 25 39.26 5.25 12.87
CA ASP A 25 40.73 5.29 12.61
C ASP A 25 41.41 6.59 13.02
N GLN A 26 40.78 7.38 13.97
CA GLN A 26 41.25 8.66 14.43
C GLN A 26 42.72 8.68 14.91
N ASN A 27 43.28 7.54 15.36
CA ASN A 27 44.60 7.38 15.85
C ASN A 27 45.54 6.55 14.92
N ILE A 28 45.14 6.39 13.64
CA ILE A 28 45.93 5.61 12.68
C ILE A 28 46.63 6.57 11.72
N ASN A 29 47.93 6.28 11.46
CA ASN A 29 48.74 7.08 10.55
C ASN A 29 48.08 7.19 9.17
N PRO A 30 47.98 8.42 8.57
CA PRO A 30 47.36 8.65 7.26
C PRO A 30 47.93 7.80 6.13
N GLU A 31 49.22 7.51 6.13
CA GLU A 31 49.87 6.67 5.14
C GLU A 31 49.37 5.21 5.25
N THR A 32 49.24 4.70 6.45
CA THR A 32 48.70 3.35 6.72
C THR A 32 47.23 3.28 6.29
N ARG A 33 46.45 4.31 6.57
CA ARG A 33 45.06 4.43 6.15
C ARG A 33 44.94 4.39 4.63
N SER A 34 45.71 5.21 3.91
CA SER A 34 45.70 5.28 2.45
C SER A 34 46.09 3.95 1.81
N ARG A 35 47.13 3.27 2.36
CA ARG A 35 47.58 1.95 1.88
C ARG A 35 46.50 0.90 2.05
N VAL A 36 45.82 0.81 3.18
CA VAL A 36 44.75 -0.14 3.44
C VAL A 36 43.55 0.12 2.51
N LEU A 37 43.13 1.38 2.38
CA LEU A 37 41.99 1.74 1.51
C LEU A 37 42.27 1.48 0.05
N LYS A 38 43.52 1.66 -0.41
CA LYS A 38 43.92 1.30 -1.77
C LYS A 38 43.79 -0.19 -2.01
N ILE A 39 44.30 -1.03 -1.12
CA ILE A 39 44.20 -2.50 -1.21
C ILE A 39 42.71 -2.94 -1.20
N VAL A 40 41.89 -2.37 -0.30
CA VAL A 40 40.45 -2.62 -0.23
C VAL A 40 39.78 -2.32 -1.57
N LYS A 41 40.14 -1.20 -2.21
CA LYS A 41 39.60 -0.80 -3.52
C LYS A 41 40.10 -1.67 -4.67
N ASP A 42 41.41 -1.92 -4.74
CA ASP A 42 42.05 -2.69 -5.83
C ASP A 42 41.53 -4.14 -5.91
N TYR A 43 41.15 -4.69 -4.76
CA TYR A 43 40.62 -6.07 -4.66
C TYR A 43 39.13 -6.16 -4.46
N ASN A 44 38.39 -5.03 -4.62
CA ASN A 44 36.93 -4.96 -4.43
C ASN A 44 36.49 -5.67 -3.13
N TYR A 45 37.24 -5.49 -2.06
CA TYR A 45 36.91 -6.11 -0.79
C TYR A 45 35.71 -5.40 -0.15
N THR A 46 34.61 -6.11 -0.05
CA THR A 46 33.48 -5.72 0.77
C THR A 46 33.57 -6.47 2.11
N PRO A 47 33.55 -5.80 3.25
CA PRO A 47 33.49 -6.49 4.53
C PRO A 47 32.25 -7.39 4.51
N TYR A 48 32.43 -8.71 4.56
CA TYR A 48 31.33 -9.58 4.96
C TYR A 48 30.94 -9.12 6.37
N GLY A 49 29.71 -8.69 6.53
CA GLY A 49 29.15 -8.26 7.80
C GLY A 49 29.57 -9.27 8.87
N ASN A 50 30.24 -8.77 9.91
CA ASN A 50 30.90 -9.61 10.90
C ASN A 50 29.95 -10.65 11.46
N VAL A 51 30.23 -11.92 11.20
CA VAL A 51 29.82 -13.03 12.05
C VAL A 51 30.54 -12.90 13.40
N LYS A 52 30.18 -11.88 14.18
CA LYS A 52 30.57 -11.74 15.58
C LYS A 52 29.47 -11.08 16.37
N ASN A 53 28.90 -11.88 17.24
CA ASN A 53 27.78 -11.56 18.15
C ASN A 53 26.43 -11.40 17.44
N ILE A 54 25.89 -12.51 17.02
CA ILE A 54 24.62 -12.71 16.30
C ILE A 54 23.40 -12.21 17.08
N SER A 55 23.53 -11.70 18.30
CA SER A 55 22.40 -11.27 19.13
C SER A 55 22.25 -9.75 19.29
N THR A 56 23.14 -8.90 18.74
CA THR A 56 23.07 -7.45 18.94
C THR A 56 23.45 -6.58 17.73
N ALA A 57 23.91 -7.14 16.63
CA ALA A 57 24.27 -6.36 15.44
C ALA A 57 23.07 -6.26 14.49
N LYS A 58 22.64 -5.02 14.18
CA LYS A 58 21.66 -4.75 13.15
C LYS A 58 22.09 -5.34 11.81
N SER A 59 21.15 -5.98 11.10
CA SER A 59 21.37 -6.49 9.75
C SER A 59 21.18 -5.42 8.68
N PHE A 60 20.48 -4.34 9.01
CA PHE A 60 19.98 -3.31 8.08
C PHE A 60 19.10 -3.94 6.97
N GLN A 61 18.33 -4.97 7.33
CA GLN A 61 17.40 -5.63 6.45
C GLN A 61 15.97 -5.54 7.01
N ILE A 62 15.05 -5.16 6.16
CA ILE A 62 13.61 -5.15 6.44
C ILE A 62 12.94 -6.22 5.59
N GLY A 63 12.16 -7.07 6.24
CA GLY A 63 11.25 -7.98 5.57
C GLY A 63 9.97 -7.27 5.16
N VAL A 64 9.49 -7.55 3.95
CA VAL A 64 8.16 -7.16 3.49
C VAL A 64 7.43 -8.42 3.06
N LEU A 65 6.44 -8.82 3.81
CA LEU A 65 5.62 -10.01 3.55
C LEU A 65 4.19 -9.57 3.24
N LEU A 66 3.81 -9.69 1.98
CA LEU A 66 2.51 -9.28 1.48
C LEU A 66 1.63 -10.48 1.21
N ARG A 67 0.33 -10.29 1.33
CA ARG A 67 -0.70 -11.29 1.03
C ARG A 67 -0.78 -11.57 -0.46
N SER A 68 -0.66 -10.51 -1.29
CA SER A 68 -0.57 -10.60 -2.74
C SER A 68 0.17 -9.39 -3.30
N GLY A 69 1.31 -9.63 -3.94
CA GLY A 69 2.18 -8.56 -4.48
C GLY A 69 1.67 -7.89 -5.75
N SER A 70 0.65 -8.45 -6.40
CA SER A 70 0.22 -7.96 -7.73
C SER A 70 -0.50 -6.59 -7.69
N GLN A 71 -1.00 -6.16 -6.53
CA GLN A 71 -1.77 -4.92 -6.38
C GLN A 71 -1.02 -3.77 -5.71
N THR A 72 0.26 -3.95 -5.37
CA THR A 72 0.96 -3.07 -4.41
C THR A 72 2.22 -2.40 -4.95
N ASN A 73 2.38 -2.27 -6.26
CA ASN A 73 3.61 -1.72 -6.85
C ASN A 73 3.97 -0.33 -6.31
N LEU A 74 3.00 0.59 -6.14
CA LEU A 74 3.28 1.93 -5.61
C LEU A 74 3.60 1.93 -4.11
N MET A 75 2.92 1.10 -3.32
CA MET A 75 3.26 0.95 -1.91
C MET A 75 4.68 0.43 -1.74
N LEU A 76 5.07 -0.58 -2.54
CA LEU A 76 6.43 -1.09 -2.56
C LEU A 76 7.45 -0.03 -2.97
N SER A 77 7.12 0.83 -3.96
CA SER A 77 7.99 1.96 -4.33
C SER A 77 8.22 2.89 -3.14
N GLY A 78 7.18 3.22 -2.38
CA GLY A 78 7.31 4.03 -1.18
C GLY A 78 8.16 3.37 -0.10
N ILE A 79 7.94 2.07 0.15
CA ILE A 79 8.74 1.29 1.10
C ILE A 79 10.22 1.27 0.69
N LEU A 80 10.51 0.99 -0.59
CA LEU A 80 11.88 0.94 -1.12
C LEU A 80 12.59 2.28 -0.98
N HIS A 81 11.90 3.38 -1.31
CA HIS A 81 12.47 4.72 -1.21
C HIS A 81 12.85 5.06 0.25
N ALA A 82 11.90 4.87 1.19
CA ALA A 82 12.14 5.15 2.61
C ALA A 82 13.24 4.25 3.21
N ALA A 83 13.30 2.97 2.82
CA ALA A 83 14.35 2.06 3.25
C ALA A 83 15.73 2.49 2.75
N GLN A 84 15.85 2.86 1.46
CA GLN A 84 17.10 3.34 0.86
C GLN A 84 17.61 4.61 1.51
N GLU A 85 16.73 5.59 1.78
CA GLU A 85 17.10 6.83 2.50
C GLU A 85 17.68 6.54 3.89
N SER A 86 17.22 5.47 4.53
CA SER A 86 17.65 5.07 5.88
C SER A 86 18.76 4.01 5.88
N GLY A 87 19.26 3.60 4.72
CA GLY A 87 20.35 2.62 4.59
C GLY A 87 19.93 1.16 4.81
N TYR A 88 18.63 0.86 4.70
CA TYR A 88 18.11 -0.50 4.83
C TYR A 88 17.90 -1.18 3.47
N SER A 89 18.13 -2.48 3.43
CA SER A 89 17.80 -3.37 2.30
C SER A 89 16.44 -4.05 2.53
N ILE A 90 15.72 -4.37 1.45
CA ILE A 90 14.41 -5.00 1.53
C ILE A 90 14.48 -6.47 1.08
N LEU A 91 13.87 -7.36 1.88
CA LEU A 91 13.57 -8.74 1.54
C LEU A 91 12.06 -8.85 1.28
N LEU A 92 11.67 -8.98 0.02
CA LEU A 92 10.26 -9.03 -0.38
C LEU A 92 9.79 -10.48 -0.56
N TYR A 93 8.66 -10.81 0.07
CA TYR A 93 7.96 -12.08 -0.05
C TYR A 93 6.48 -11.86 -0.35
N ASP A 94 5.90 -12.73 -1.18
CA ASP A 94 4.48 -12.79 -1.50
C ASP A 94 3.94 -14.15 -1.07
N SER A 95 2.95 -14.17 -0.18
CA SER A 95 2.34 -15.42 0.30
C SER A 95 1.29 -15.98 -0.66
N GLY A 96 0.86 -15.23 -1.67
CA GLY A 96 -0.16 -15.67 -2.63
C GLY A 96 -1.51 -16.02 -1.99
N ASN A 97 -1.86 -15.41 -0.86
CA ASN A 97 -3.00 -15.75 -0.01
C ASN A 97 -2.96 -17.18 0.58
N ASP A 98 -1.77 -17.77 0.70
CA ASP A 98 -1.57 -19.12 1.25
C ASP A 98 -0.85 -19.03 2.61
N MET A 99 -1.50 -19.55 3.67
CA MET A 99 -0.96 -19.55 5.04
C MET A 99 0.27 -20.46 5.20
N GLU A 100 0.40 -21.52 4.41
CA GLU A 100 1.59 -22.38 4.46
C GLU A 100 2.80 -21.67 3.86
N MET A 101 2.60 -20.96 2.74
CA MET A 101 3.63 -20.13 2.14
C MET A 101 3.99 -18.96 3.05
N GLU A 102 3.00 -18.31 3.67
CA GLU A 102 3.22 -17.26 4.67
C GLU A 102 4.13 -17.74 5.80
N LEU A 103 3.86 -18.90 6.40
CA LEU A 103 4.70 -19.47 7.46
C LEU A 103 6.12 -19.78 7.00
N LYS A 104 6.29 -20.31 5.78
CA LYS A 104 7.61 -20.54 5.18
C LYS A 104 8.40 -19.24 5.04
N HIS A 105 7.73 -18.16 4.59
CA HIS A 105 8.34 -16.85 4.41
C HIS A 105 8.69 -16.20 5.75
N ILE A 106 7.81 -16.29 6.76
CA ILE A 106 8.11 -15.86 8.13
C ILE A 106 9.35 -16.55 8.66
N THR A 107 9.42 -17.87 8.52
CA THR A 107 10.59 -18.64 8.96
C THR A 107 11.87 -18.23 8.22
N SER A 108 11.76 -17.91 6.92
CA SER A 108 12.89 -17.42 6.12
C SER A 108 13.36 -16.04 6.58
N LEU A 109 12.44 -15.11 6.84
CA LEU A 109 12.74 -13.77 7.33
C LEU A 109 13.47 -13.83 8.69
N CYS A 110 12.98 -14.66 9.59
CA CYS A 110 13.62 -14.91 10.89
C CYS A 110 15.06 -15.46 10.72
N LYS A 111 15.28 -16.40 9.82
CA LYS A 111 16.63 -16.97 9.53
C LYS A 111 17.59 -15.95 8.92
N ASN A 112 17.07 -14.99 8.16
CA ASN A 112 17.87 -13.94 7.54
C ASN A 112 18.18 -12.78 8.51
N ASN A 113 17.77 -12.88 9.78
CA ASN A 113 17.98 -11.86 10.82
C ASN A 113 17.45 -10.48 10.40
N ALA A 114 16.27 -10.39 9.78
CA ALA A 114 15.64 -9.11 9.49
C ALA A 114 15.44 -8.31 10.80
N ASP A 115 15.78 -7.04 10.79
CA ASP A 115 15.65 -6.17 11.97
C ASP A 115 14.18 -5.84 12.25
N GLY A 116 13.38 -5.79 11.19
CA GLY A 116 11.95 -5.55 11.27
C GLY A 116 11.20 -6.09 10.08
N ILE A 117 9.88 -6.21 10.21
CA ILE A 117 9.01 -6.79 9.20
C ILE A 117 7.76 -5.95 9.03
N ILE A 118 7.45 -5.58 7.77
CA ILE A 118 6.15 -5.10 7.35
C ILE A 118 5.36 -6.33 6.92
N TRP A 119 4.24 -6.62 7.61
CA TRP A 119 3.48 -7.84 7.39
C TRP A 119 2.01 -7.56 7.12
N GLU A 120 1.52 -8.10 6.00
CA GLU A 120 0.10 -8.17 5.65
C GLU A 120 -0.38 -9.61 5.86
N PRO A 121 -1.04 -9.95 6.98
CA PRO A 121 -1.46 -11.31 7.28
C PRO A 121 -2.50 -11.84 6.29
N VAL A 122 -2.39 -13.10 5.89
CA VAL A 122 -3.33 -13.77 4.98
C VAL A 122 -4.73 -13.84 5.59
N SER A 123 -4.81 -14.15 6.90
CA SER A 123 -6.07 -14.28 7.63
C SER A 123 -5.88 -13.94 9.10
N GLU A 124 -6.98 -13.84 9.85
CA GLU A 124 -6.94 -13.67 11.30
C GLU A 124 -6.16 -14.81 11.99
N GLN A 125 -6.26 -16.03 11.47
CA GLN A 125 -5.53 -17.18 11.98
C GLN A 125 -4.01 -17.03 11.82
N SER A 126 -3.54 -16.25 10.87
CA SER A 126 -2.12 -15.95 10.68
C SER A 126 -1.50 -15.27 11.89
N MET A 127 -2.30 -14.57 12.71
CA MET A 127 -1.81 -13.86 13.89
C MET A 127 -1.12 -14.78 14.92
N GLN A 128 -1.41 -16.10 14.90
CA GLN A 128 -0.67 -17.08 15.70
C GLN A 128 0.83 -17.13 15.39
N TYR A 129 1.24 -16.63 14.21
CA TYR A 129 2.65 -16.61 13.78
C TYR A 129 3.44 -15.43 14.34
N GLU A 130 2.79 -14.45 14.97
CA GLU A 130 3.44 -13.30 15.63
C GLU A 130 4.52 -13.73 16.63
N ARG A 131 4.32 -14.87 17.31
CA ARG A 131 5.27 -15.45 18.26
C ARG A 131 6.69 -15.63 17.66
N TYR A 132 6.81 -15.96 16.37
CA TYR A 132 8.12 -16.15 15.72
C TYR A 132 8.94 -14.86 15.69
N PHE A 133 8.28 -13.70 15.58
CA PHE A 133 8.92 -12.41 15.61
C PHE A 133 9.26 -11.98 17.04
N THR A 134 8.31 -12.17 17.97
CA THR A 134 8.48 -11.82 19.37
C THR A 134 9.63 -12.60 20.02
N GLU A 135 9.75 -13.91 19.74
CA GLU A 135 10.82 -14.76 20.25
C GLU A 135 12.22 -14.32 19.79
N GLN A 136 12.32 -13.62 18.65
CA GLN A 136 13.57 -13.14 18.08
C GLN A 136 13.79 -11.63 18.23
N ASN A 137 12.90 -10.92 18.95
CA ASN A 137 12.91 -9.47 19.11
C ASN A 137 12.87 -8.72 17.78
N ILE A 138 12.15 -9.23 16.77
CA ILE A 138 11.96 -8.59 15.48
C ILE A 138 10.78 -7.62 15.59
N SER A 139 10.99 -6.36 15.23
CA SER A 139 9.93 -5.34 15.18
C SER A 139 8.94 -5.63 14.05
N VAL A 140 7.63 -5.47 14.30
CA VAL A 140 6.60 -5.69 13.28
C VAL A 140 5.71 -4.48 13.12
N CYS A 141 5.41 -4.13 11.86
CA CYS A 141 4.32 -3.26 11.46
C CYS A 141 3.32 -4.05 10.63
N TYR A 142 2.06 -4.08 11.06
CA TYR A 142 0.98 -4.77 10.36
C TYR A 142 0.31 -3.85 9.35
N ILE A 143 0.01 -4.37 8.15
CA ILE A 143 -0.81 -3.67 7.14
C ILE A 143 -2.10 -4.45 6.95
N ASN A 144 -3.23 -3.78 6.88
CA ASN A 144 -4.53 -4.42 6.63
C ASN A 144 -4.75 -5.67 7.50
N GLY A 145 -4.18 -5.64 8.70
CA GLY A 145 -4.19 -6.77 9.62
C GLY A 145 -5.44 -6.84 10.48
N TYR A 146 -5.41 -7.77 11.42
CA TYR A 146 -6.52 -8.12 12.31
C TYR A 146 -6.32 -7.59 13.73
N THR A 147 -5.48 -6.57 13.91
CA THR A 147 -5.19 -5.93 15.20
C THR A 147 -5.51 -4.44 15.13
N GLU A 148 -5.80 -3.84 16.28
CA GLU A 148 -6.01 -2.39 16.41
C GLU A 148 -4.74 -1.58 16.04
N CYS A 149 -3.56 -2.22 16.13
CA CYS A 149 -2.27 -1.64 15.76
C CYS A 149 -1.91 -1.86 14.28
N SER A 150 -2.87 -2.15 13.42
CA SER A 150 -2.63 -2.32 11.99
C SER A 150 -2.73 -0.99 11.26
N PHE A 151 -1.75 -0.71 10.42
CA PHE A 151 -1.76 0.46 9.55
C PHE A 151 -2.77 0.28 8.43
N LEU A 152 -3.64 1.27 8.24
CA LEU A 152 -4.72 1.28 7.28
C LEU A 152 -4.75 2.61 6.51
N ILE A 153 -5.11 2.56 5.23
CA ILE A 153 -5.47 3.75 4.47
C ILE A 153 -6.93 4.13 4.83
N ASP A 154 -7.18 5.42 5.06
CA ASP A 154 -8.53 5.90 5.39
C ASP A 154 -9.45 5.92 4.17
N PHE A 155 -9.90 4.73 3.76
CA PHE A 155 -10.88 4.57 2.70
C PHE A 155 -12.26 5.14 3.04
N ALA A 156 -12.60 5.24 4.34
CA ALA A 156 -13.85 5.86 4.76
C ALA A 156 -13.85 7.36 4.45
N ARG A 157 -12.76 8.05 4.74
CA ARG A 157 -12.57 9.45 4.37
C ARG A 157 -12.66 9.67 2.86
N MET A 158 -12.06 8.78 2.07
CA MET A 158 -12.12 8.86 0.61
C MET A 158 -13.54 8.65 0.09
N GLY A 159 -14.27 7.64 0.61
CA GLY A 159 -15.68 7.40 0.28
C GLY A 159 -16.56 8.61 0.63
N TYR A 160 -16.30 9.24 1.77
CA TYR A 160 -16.97 10.48 2.16
C TYR A 160 -16.73 11.61 1.14
N ILE A 161 -15.47 11.86 0.76
CA ILE A 161 -15.09 12.91 -0.20
C ILE A 161 -15.78 12.71 -1.55
N LEU A 162 -15.75 11.49 -2.07
CA LEU A 162 -16.41 11.15 -3.34
C LEU A 162 -17.93 11.39 -3.27
N THR A 163 -18.55 10.99 -2.17
CA THR A 163 -19.98 11.20 -1.96
C THR A 163 -20.32 12.68 -1.88
N GLN A 164 -19.54 13.45 -1.11
CA GLN A 164 -19.72 14.88 -0.96
C GLN A 164 -19.62 15.60 -2.33
N LYS A 165 -18.72 15.15 -3.20
CA LYS A 165 -18.60 15.72 -4.55
C LYS A 165 -19.87 15.52 -5.37
N LEU A 166 -20.49 14.34 -5.34
CA LEU A 166 -21.78 14.12 -6.00
C LEU A 166 -22.88 15.02 -5.42
N LEU A 167 -22.90 15.20 -4.10
CA LEU A 167 -23.87 16.10 -3.44
C LEU A 167 -23.64 17.58 -3.82
N ASP A 168 -22.39 18.01 -3.94
CA ASP A 168 -22.03 19.38 -4.38
C ASP A 168 -22.60 19.66 -5.79
N TYR A 169 -22.60 18.62 -6.66
CA TYR A 169 -23.22 18.65 -7.99
C TYR A 169 -24.73 18.40 -7.98
N LYS A 170 -25.38 18.37 -6.78
CA LYS A 170 -26.82 18.27 -6.58
C LYS A 170 -27.43 16.89 -6.90
N HIS A 171 -26.63 15.85 -6.93
CA HIS A 171 -27.15 14.49 -6.98
C HIS A 171 -27.75 14.10 -5.63
N THR A 172 -28.95 13.55 -5.63
CA THR A 172 -29.64 13.06 -4.42
C THR A 172 -30.01 11.57 -4.53
N ARG A 173 -30.02 11.03 -5.73
CA ARG A 173 -30.26 9.60 -5.99
C ARG A 173 -28.92 8.92 -6.27
N LEU A 174 -28.29 8.47 -5.20
CA LEU A 174 -26.92 7.97 -5.20
C LEU A 174 -26.86 6.46 -4.97
N ALA A 175 -25.80 5.83 -5.45
CA ALA A 175 -25.43 4.47 -5.09
C ALA A 175 -23.92 4.34 -4.91
N CYS A 176 -23.52 3.34 -4.12
CA CYS A 176 -22.14 2.93 -3.94
C CYS A 176 -21.90 1.61 -4.69
N LEU A 177 -21.03 1.65 -5.70
CA LEU A 177 -20.66 0.48 -6.50
C LEU A 177 -19.42 -0.18 -5.89
N LEU A 178 -19.59 -1.37 -5.37
CA LEU A 178 -18.61 -2.17 -4.67
C LEU A 178 -18.13 -3.31 -5.57
N LYS A 179 -16.84 -3.64 -5.49
CA LYS A 179 -16.28 -4.77 -6.24
C LYS A 179 -16.65 -6.09 -5.59
N GLU A 180 -16.42 -6.19 -4.29
CA GLU A 180 -16.59 -7.39 -3.48
C GLU A 180 -16.82 -7.03 -2.01
N LYS A 181 -17.16 -8.00 -1.17
CA LYS A 181 -17.19 -7.84 0.28
C LYS A 181 -15.77 -7.90 0.84
N SER A 182 -15.08 -6.75 0.84
CA SER A 182 -13.72 -6.57 1.36
C SER A 182 -13.69 -5.43 2.37
N GLN A 183 -12.61 -5.35 3.16
CA GLN A 183 -12.41 -4.26 4.11
C GLN A 183 -12.45 -2.89 3.41
N ARG A 184 -11.79 -2.74 2.26
CA ARG A 184 -11.83 -1.52 1.45
C ARG A 184 -13.27 -1.15 1.05
N SER A 185 -14.03 -2.12 0.53
CA SER A 185 -15.43 -1.88 0.14
C SER A 185 -16.30 -1.48 1.33
N ALA A 186 -16.10 -2.10 2.48
CA ALA A 186 -16.82 -1.77 3.71
C ALA A 186 -16.51 -0.35 4.19
N LEU A 187 -15.24 0.04 4.22
CA LEU A 187 -14.82 1.39 4.63
C LEU A 187 -15.31 2.48 3.67
N VAL A 188 -15.23 2.25 2.35
CA VAL A 188 -15.79 3.20 1.36
C VAL A 188 -17.29 3.38 1.56
N LEU A 189 -18.01 2.27 1.79
CA LEU A 189 -19.44 2.31 2.07
C LEU A 189 -19.77 3.02 3.39
N GLU A 190 -18.93 2.85 4.41
CA GLU A 190 -19.06 3.59 5.69
C GLU A 190 -18.95 5.10 5.46
N GLY A 191 -17.94 5.54 4.72
CA GLY A 191 -17.77 6.94 4.35
C GLY A 191 -18.94 7.49 3.54
N PHE A 192 -19.47 6.69 2.58
CA PHE A 192 -20.67 7.01 1.82
C PHE A 192 -21.88 7.21 2.75
N LYS A 193 -22.15 6.27 3.65
CA LYS A 193 -23.25 6.33 4.63
C LYS A 193 -23.12 7.55 5.55
N LYS A 194 -21.92 7.81 6.05
CA LYS A 194 -21.63 8.96 6.92
C LYS A 194 -21.94 10.28 6.21
N CYS A 195 -21.50 10.43 4.95
CA CYS A 195 -21.74 11.63 4.17
C CYS A 195 -23.25 11.84 3.91
N LEU A 196 -24.00 10.78 3.56
CA LEU A 196 -25.46 10.86 3.40
C LEU A 196 -26.15 11.30 4.69
N TYR A 197 -25.75 10.71 5.83
CA TYR A 197 -26.32 11.04 7.14
C TYR A 197 -26.12 12.52 7.50
N GLU A 198 -24.90 13.03 7.36
CA GLU A 198 -24.58 14.44 7.65
C GLU A 198 -25.32 15.41 6.74
N ASN A 199 -25.63 15.00 5.50
CA ASN A 199 -26.42 15.80 4.55
C ASN A 199 -27.92 15.49 4.58
N GLN A 200 -28.41 14.76 5.60
CA GLN A 200 -29.84 14.44 5.83
C GLN A 200 -30.50 13.66 4.66
N ILE A 201 -29.72 12.85 3.94
CA ILE A 201 -30.21 11.98 2.87
C ILE A 201 -30.43 10.58 3.44
N PRO A 202 -31.66 10.03 3.41
CA PRO A 202 -31.92 8.69 3.93
C PRO A 202 -31.15 7.62 3.18
N TYR A 203 -30.42 6.81 3.92
CA TYR A 203 -29.75 5.63 3.37
C TYR A 203 -30.73 4.48 3.19
N SER A 204 -30.53 3.67 2.14
CA SER A 204 -31.23 2.42 1.90
C SER A 204 -30.25 1.38 1.35
N GLU A 205 -30.44 0.11 1.69
CA GLU A 205 -29.64 -1.01 1.15
C GLU A 205 -29.69 -1.11 -0.40
N LYS A 206 -30.73 -0.55 -1.01
CA LYS A 206 -30.84 -0.42 -2.46
C LYS A 206 -29.74 0.45 -3.08
N MET A 207 -29.07 1.26 -2.27
CA MET A 207 -27.92 2.08 -2.69
C MET A 207 -26.61 1.28 -2.71
N GLU A 208 -26.58 0.05 -2.16
CA GLU A 208 -25.42 -0.84 -2.24
C GLU A 208 -25.51 -1.69 -3.51
N LEU A 209 -24.57 -1.51 -4.42
CA LEU A 209 -24.47 -2.25 -5.65
C LEU A 209 -23.17 -3.03 -5.69
N TYR A 210 -23.22 -4.29 -6.04
CA TYR A 210 -22.03 -5.12 -6.22
C TYR A 210 -21.85 -5.42 -7.70
N ILE A 211 -20.64 -5.18 -8.23
CA ILE A 211 -20.32 -5.41 -9.65
C ILE A 211 -20.48 -6.90 -10.05
N SER A 212 -20.41 -7.81 -9.11
CA SER A 212 -20.63 -9.25 -9.29
C SER A 212 -22.10 -9.63 -9.40
N ASP A 213 -23.03 -8.75 -8.98
CA ASP A 213 -24.46 -8.97 -9.11
C ASP A 213 -24.88 -8.68 -10.57
N ARG A 214 -25.46 -9.68 -11.25
CA ARG A 214 -25.92 -9.53 -12.64
C ARG A 214 -26.99 -8.46 -12.81
N GLU A 215 -27.70 -8.12 -11.74
CA GLU A 215 -28.81 -7.16 -11.77
C GLU A 215 -28.38 -5.73 -11.40
N TYR A 216 -27.09 -5.50 -11.06
CA TYR A 216 -26.65 -4.19 -10.57
C TYR A 216 -27.00 -3.06 -11.54
N PHE A 217 -26.86 -3.29 -12.85
CA PHE A 217 -27.17 -2.30 -13.87
C PHE A 217 -28.68 -2.01 -13.94
N SER A 218 -29.51 -3.07 -13.93
CA SER A 218 -30.98 -2.92 -13.89
C SER A 218 -31.43 -2.13 -12.66
N LYS A 219 -30.77 -2.31 -11.52
CA LYS A 219 -31.03 -1.55 -10.29
C LYS A 219 -30.71 -0.06 -10.47
N ILE A 220 -29.59 0.29 -11.15
CA ILE A 220 -29.25 1.68 -11.46
C ILE A 220 -30.41 2.35 -12.20
N ILE A 221 -30.91 1.69 -13.26
CA ILE A 221 -32.00 2.24 -14.10
C ILE A 221 -33.31 2.28 -13.32
N ASN A 222 -33.70 1.18 -12.68
CA ASN A 222 -35.01 1.06 -12.01
C ASN A 222 -35.15 1.99 -10.81
N TYR A 223 -34.06 2.27 -10.09
CA TYR A 223 -34.08 3.20 -8.96
C TYR A 223 -33.78 4.65 -9.37
N GLY A 224 -33.51 4.87 -10.66
CA GLY A 224 -33.22 6.19 -11.22
C GLY A 224 -31.97 6.82 -10.58
N ILE A 225 -30.95 6.01 -10.32
CA ILE A 225 -29.70 6.48 -9.76
C ILE A 225 -29.07 7.49 -10.73
N SER A 226 -28.67 8.64 -10.22
CA SER A 226 -28.05 9.71 -11.01
C SER A 226 -26.55 9.88 -10.75
N GLY A 227 -26.05 9.36 -9.63
CA GLY A 227 -24.64 9.44 -9.27
C GLY A 227 -24.14 8.18 -8.58
N ILE A 228 -22.95 7.72 -8.96
CA ILE A 228 -22.31 6.52 -8.39
C ILE A 228 -20.94 6.86 -7.82
N VAL A 229 -20.73 6.40 -6.57
CA VAL A 229 -19.41 6.30 -5.93
C VAL A 229 -18.89 4.88 -6.15
N SER A 230 -17.75 4.72 -6.80
CA SER A 230 -17.13 3.42 -7.02
C SER A 230 -15.94 3.18 -6.09
N SER A 231 -15.95 2.05 -5.41
CA SER A 231 -14.88 1.64 -4.49
C SER A 231 -13.58 1.22 -5.18
N HIS A 232 -13.64 0.90 -6.49
CA HIS A 232 -12.49 0.42 -7.27
C HIS A 232 -12.55 0.96 -8.69
N PHE A 233 -11.42 1.43 -9.21
CA PHE A 233 -11.33 1.96 -10.57
C PHE A 233 -11.72 0.92 -11.63
N ALA A 234 -11.33 -0.34 -11.45
CA ALA A 234 -11.72 -1.43 -12.34
C ALA A 234 -13.24 -1.63 -12.44
N SER A 235 -13.97 -1.45 -11.33
CA SER A 235 -15.45 -1.52 -11.34
C SER A 235 -16.05 -0.35 -12.11
N SER A 236 -15.42 0.82 -12.02
CA SER A 236 -15.82 2.00 -12.79
C SER A 236 -15.67 1.78 -14.30
N LEU A 237 -14.58 1.14 -14.73
CA LEU A 237 -14.34 0.84 -16.14
C LEU A 237 -15.38 -0.16 -16.69
N ILE A 238 -15.70 -1.19 -15.90
CA ILE A 238 -16.75 -2.18 -16.28
C ILE A 238 -18.11 -1.48 -16.43
N LEU A 239 -18.47 -0.62 -15.47
CA LEU A 239 -19.71 0.15 -15.55
C LEU A 239 -19.70 1.07 -16.78
N TYR A 240 -18.60 1.79 -17.01
CA TYR A 240 -18.45 2.71 -18.13
C TYR A 240 -18.68 1.99 -19.47
N GLU A 241 -17.99 0.86 -19.68
CA GLU A 241 -18.14 0.03 -20.88
C GLU A 241 -19.59 -0.49 -21.05
N GLN A 242 -20.22 -0.89 -19.95
CA GLN A 242 -21.62 -1.37 -20.00
C GLN A 242 -22.60 -0.25 -20.33
N MET A 243 -22.38 0.96 -19.80
CA MET A 243 -23.18 2.14 -20.13
C MET A 243 -23.11 2.42 -21.63
N GLU A 244 -21.91 2.49 -22.22
CA GLU A 244 -21.72 2.72 -23.65
C GLU A 244 -22.41 1.66 -24.52
N ARG A 245 -22.26 0.38 -24.19
CA ARG A 245 -22.92 -0.73 -24.92
C ARG A 245 -24.44 -0.63 -24.95
N LEU A 246 -25.02 -0.03 -23.91
CA LEU A 246 -26.47 0.14 -23.78
C LEU A 246 -26.94 1.55 -24.20
N HIS A 247 -26.05 2.32 -24.84
CA HIS A 247 -26.30 3.69 -25.28
C HIS A 247 -26.72 4.66 -24.16
N TYR A 248 -26.18 4.44 -22.95
CA TYR A 248 -26.19 5.41 -21.88
C TYR A 248 -24.83 6.08 -21.80
N TYR A 249 -24.77 7.32 -21.38
CA TYR A 249 -23.56 8.11 -21.42
C TYR A 249 -23.21 8.68 -20.04
N ILE A 250 -21.94 8.60 -19.70
CA ILE A 250 -21.34 9.28 -18.56
C ILE A 250 -20.68 10.56 -19.12
N PRO A 251 -20.98 11.74 -18.55
CA PRO A 251 -21.77 12.01 -17.35
C PRO A 251 -23.26 12.24 -17.58
N SER A 252 -23.75 12.39 -18.83
CA SER A 252 -25.07 12.95 -19.13
C SER A 252 -26.27 12.13 -18.63
N ASP A 253 -26.15 10.80 -18.57
CA ASP A 253 -27.20 9.95 -17.99
C ASP A 253 -26.89 9.54 -16.54
N LEU A 254 -25.59 9.47 -16.19
CA LEU A 254 -25.10 9.04 -14.88
C LEU A 254 -23.75 9.68 -14.57
N SER A 255 -23.62 10.37 -13.47
CA SER A 255 -22.31 10.80 -12.96
C SER A 255 -21.60 9.68 -12.22
N LEU A 256 -20.31 9.56 -12.45
CA LEU A 256 -19.46 8.51 -11.88
C LEU A 256 -18.21 9.13 -11.23
N VAL A 257 -18.01 8.82 -9.94
CA VAL A 257 -16.78 9.16 -9.22
C VAL A 257 -16.15 7.90 -8.65
N SER A 258 -14.83 7.82 -8.59
CA SER A 258 -14.12 6.58 -8.25
C SER A 258 -12.94 6.81 -7.32
N LEU A 259 -12.59 5.78 -6.56
CA LEU A 259 -11.22 5.65 -6.09
C LEU A 259 -10.33 5.24 -7.27
N LYS A 260 -9.19 5.94 -7.44
CA LYS A 260 -8.24 5.66 -8.50
C LYS A 260 -7.05 4.89 -7.93
N ASP A 261 -6.97 3.63 -8.29
CA ASP A 261 -5.76 2.82 -8.09
C ASP A 261 -4.67 3.33 -9.06
N ASP A 262 -3.46 2.84 -8.89
CA ASP A 262 -2.40 3.13 -9.85
C ASP A 262 -2.76 2.58 -11.22
N VAL A 263 -2.82 3.48 -12.18
CA VAL A 263 -3.10 3.14 -13.58
C VAL A 263 -1.76 3.15 -14.30
N ARG A 264 -1.42 2.04 -14.94
CA ARG A 264 -0.18 1.93 -15.72
C ARG A 264 -0.12 3.01 -16.79
N GLU A 265 0.98 3.72 -16.84
CA GLU A 265 1.25 4.70 -17.90
C GLU A 265 1.10 4.05 -19.29
N GLY A 266 0.54 4.79 -20.23
CA GLY A 266 0.39 4.37 -21.63
C GLY A 266 -0.92 3.64 -21.97
N ILE A 267 -1.83 3.41 -21.00
CA ILE A 267 -3.16 2.90 -21.28
C ILE A 267 -4.15 4.07 -21.23
N SER A 268 -4.88 4.28 -22.35
CA SER A 268 -5.95 5.27 -22.40
C SER A 268 -7.17 4.73 -21.64
N PHE A 269 -7.58 5.45 -20.59
CA PHE A 269 -8.79 5.17 -19.84
C PHE A 269 -9.79 6.31 -20.00
N PRO A 270 -11.10 6.06 -19.82
CA PRO A 270 -12.07 7.13 -19.68
C PRO A 270 -11.66 8.12 -18.57
N HIS A 271 -11.92 9.39 -18.80
CA HIS A 271 -11.66 10.46 -17.84
C HIS A 271 -12.69 10.41 -16.70
N ILE A 272 -12.39 9.62 -15.65
CA ILE A 272 -13.25 9.41 -14.50
C ILE A 272 -12.77 10.27 -13.33
N SER A 273 -13.62 11.19 -12.88
CA SER A 273 -13.39 12.01 -11.69
C SER A 273 -13.11 11.13 -10.46
N SER A 274 -12.02 11.39 -9.75
CA SER A 274 -11.51 10.41 -8.82
C SER A 274 -10.71 10.99 -7.64
N VAL A 275 -10.59 10.20 -6.60
CA VAL A 275 -9.58 10.40 -5.55
C VAL A 275 -8.49 9.35 -5.72
N LYS A 276 -7.24 9.79 -5.88
CA LYS A 276 -6.07 8.90 -5.98
C LYS A 276 -5.77 8.29 -4.61
N ILE A 277 -5.54 6.98 -4.58
CA ILE A 277 -5.13 6.30 -3.35
C ILE A 277 -3.64 6.56 -3.12
N PRO A 278 -3.23 7.08 -1.95
CA PRO A 278 -1.83 7.47 -1.67
C PRO A 278 -0.97 6.27 -1.26
N TYR A 279 -0.86 5.26 -2.13
CA TYR A 279 -0.11 4.03 -1.82
C TYR A 279 1.38 4.28 -1.60
N CYS A 280 2.01 5.16 -2.37
CA CYS A 280 3.45 5.44 -2.25
C CYS A 280 3.75 6.13 -0.92
N GLU A 281 2.96 7.13 -0.57
CA GLU A 281 3.07 7.87 0.68
C GLU A 281 2.82 6.96 1.88
N PHE A 282 1.81 6.07 1.77
CA PHE A 282 1.50 5.06 2.78
C PHE A 282 2.66 4.08 2.98
N GLY A 283 3.24 3.57 1.89
CA GLY A 283 4.40 2.69 1.95
C GLY A 283 5.61 3.34 2.61
N SER A 284 5.90 4.60 2.24
CA SER A 284 6.98 5.37 2.85
C SER A 284 6.74 5.60 4.34
N TYR A 285 5.51 5.91 4.73
CA TYR A 285 5.13 6.12 6.12
C TYR A 285 5.35 4.86 6.95
N ILE A 286 4.78 3.71 6.56
CA ILE A 286 4.94 2.45 7.29
C ILE A 286 6.41 2.03 7.42
N CYS A 287 7.21 2.23 6.37
CA CYS A 287 8.61 1.87 6.39
C CYS A 287 9.38 2.71 7.42
N ARG A 288 9.11 4.02 7.50
CA ARG A 288 9.70 4.89 8.52
C ARG A 288 9.28 4.51 9.92
N GLU A 289 7.99 4.22 10.15
CA GLU A 289 7.47 3.73 11.43
C GLU A 289 8.17 2.44 11.88
N LEU A 290 8.38 1.49 10.95
CA LEU A 290 9.11 0.27 11.27
C LEU A 290 10.57 0.55 11.60
N ILE A 291 11.26 1.42 10.86
CA ILE A 291 12.64 1.79 11.11
C ILE A 291 12.77 2.46 12.48
N ASP A 292 11.85 3.35 12.83
CA ASP A 292 11.86 4.02 14.14
C ASP A 292 11.67 3.01 15.28
N LYS A 293 10.80 2.00 15.11
CA LYS A 293 10.70 0.87 16.05
C LYS A 293 12.01 0.06 16.13
N CYS A 294 12.67 -0.24 15.01
CA CYS A 294 13.95 -0.95 14.98
C CYS A 294 15.06 -0.13 15.63
N GLU A 295 14.98 1.19 15.58
CA GLU A 295 15.94 2.12 16.15
C GLU A 295 15.59 2.58 17.57
N LYS A 296 14.47 2.08 18.09
CA LYS A 296 13.94 2.41 19.43
C LYS A 296 13.72 3.91 19.61
N ARG A 297 13.25 4.57 18.56
CA ARG A 297 12.79 5.96 18.63
C ARG A 297 11.34 5.93 19.12
N GLU A 298 11.08 6.53 20.27
CA GLU A 298 9.76 6.56 20.87
C GLU A 298 8.89 7.64 20.21
N HIS A 299 7.77 7.24 19.65
CA HIS A 299 6.65 8.08 19.25
C HIS A 299 5.38 7.24 19.14
N ASP A 300 4.23 7.87 19.18
CA ASP A 300 2.95 7.21 18.98
C ASP A 300 2.57 7.24 17.49
N PRO A 301 2.54 6.08 16.80
CA PRO A 301 2.21 6.03 15.38
C PRO A 301 0.72 6.30 15.13
N GLU A 302 0.41 6.97 14.03
CA GLU A 302 -0.96 7.06 13.53
C GLU A 302 -1.28 5.83 12.67
N TYR A 303 -2.03 4.89 13.24
CA TYR A 303 -2.41 3.64 12.53
C TYR A 303 -3.36 3.89 11.36
N LEU A 304 -4.20 4.93 11.44
CA LEU A 304 -5.05 5.34 10.33
C LEU A 304 -4.34 6.41 9.51
N PHE A 305 -3.79 6.02 8.37
CA PHE A 305 -3.07 6.92 7.49
C PHE A 305 -4.02 7.84 6.73
N ALA A 306 -4.02 9.10 7.11
CA ALA A 306 -4.81 10.17 6.50
C ALA A 306 -3.88 11.13 5.73
N ALA A 307 -3.74 10.92 4.43
CA ALA A 307 -3.07 11.89 3.56
C ALA A 307 -4.03 13.04 3.18
N PRO A 308 -3.51 14.19 2.73
CA PRO A 308 -4.32 15.18 2.06
C PRO A 308 -4.80 14.61 0.72
N TYR A 309 -6.05 14.12 0.68
CA TYR A 309 -6.62 13.55 -0.54
C TYR A 309 -7.01 14.64 -1.53
N VAL A 310 -6.52 14.53 -2.75
CA VAL A 310 -6.86 15.44 -3.85
C VAL A 310 -7.94 14.79 -4.70
N PHE A 311 -9.04 15.52 -4.91
CA PHE A 311 -10.07 15.13 -5.86
C PHE A 311 -9.68 15.64 -7.25
N ASP A 312 -9.50 14.71 -8.17
CA ASP A 312 -9.21 14.95 -9.60
C ASP A 312 -10.54 15.07 -10.34
N ASN A 313 -10.90 16.28 -10.76
CA ASN A 313 -12.15 16.52 -11.47
C ASN A 313 -11.93 16.31 -12.97
N GLU A 314 -12.53 15.26 -13.48
CA GLU A 314 -12.49 14.85 -14.88
C GLU A 314 -13.89 14.97 -15.52
N ASP A 315 -14.08 14.41 -16.70
CA ASP A 315 -15.30 14.58 -17.50
C ASP A 315 -16.50 13.66 -17.09
N SER A 316 -16.41 12.94 -15.99
CA SER A 316 -17.44 11.97 -15.56
C SER A 316 -18.45 12.52 -14.57
N LEU A 317 -18.45 13.82 -14.31
CA LEU A 317 -19.25 14.47 -13.26
C LEU A 317 -19.90 15.75 -13.77
N GLU A 318 -21.23 15.76 -13.79
CA GLU A 318 -22.03 16.96 -14.07
C GLU A 318 -23.36 16.93 -13.28
N PRO A 319 -24.09 18.04 -13.17
CA PRO A 319 -25.38 18.06 -12.47
C PRO A 319 -26.36 17.03 -13.06
N PRO A 320 -27.26 16.44 -12.23
CA PRO A 320 -28.15 15.39 -12.68
C PRO A 320 -29.09 15.92 -13.79
N SER A 321 -28.99 15.29 -14.96
CA SER A 321 -30.03 15.38 -15.96
C SER A 321 -31.10 14.34 -15.63
N PHE A 322 -32.39 14.64 -15.89
CA PHE A 322 -33.42 13.61 -15.76
C PHE A 322 -33.10 12.47 -16.74
N MET A 323 -32.76 11.29 -16.23
CA MET A 323 -32.62 10.11 -17.05
C MET A 323 -33.89 9.96 -17.91
N ARG A 324 -33.78 10.19 -19.21
CA ARG A 324 -34.87 9.86 -20.13
C ARG A 324 -35.00 8.34 -20.10
N VAL A 325 -36.14 7.84 -19.58
CA VAL A 325 -36.48 6.43 -19.65
C VAL A 325 -36.51 6.05 -21.14
N ARG A 326 -35.37 5.65 -21.69
CA ARG A 326 -35.33 5.09 -23.03
C ARG A 326 -35.98 3.73 -22.94
N LYS A 327 -37.17 3.58 -23.56
CA LYS A 327 -37.78 2.26 -23.75
C LYS A 327 -36.78 1.37 -24.46
N ILE A 328 -36.27 0.37 -23.75
CA ILE A 328 -35.50 -0.70 -24.39
C ILE A 328 -36.44 -1.41 -25.32
N VAL A 329 -36.34 -1.13 -26.61
CA VAL A 329 -36.99 -1.94 -27.63
C VAL A 329 -36.16 -3.21 -27.70
N VAL A 330 -36.63 -4.27 -27.04
CA VAL A 330 -36.09 -5.61 -27.22
C VAL A 330 -36.50 -6.01 -28.64
N VAL A 331 -35.54 -5.88 -29.57
CA VAL A 331 -35.70 -6.52 -30.89
C VAL A 331 -35.47 -8.00 -30.66
N GLY A 332 -36.58 -8.78 -30.78
CA GLY A 332 -36.61 -10.23 -30.66
C GLY A 332 -35.85 -10.95 -31.79
#